data_c56e14f710c1000bff8373831a512d03
#
_entry.id   c56e14f710c1000bff8373831a512d03
#
_cell.length_a   1.000
_cell.length_b   1.000
_cell.length_c   1.000
_cell.angle_alpha   90.00
_cell.angle_beta   90.00
_cell.angle_gamma   90.00
#
_symmetry.space_group_name_H-M   'P 1'
#
loop_
_entity.id
_entity.type
_entity.pdbx_description
1 polymer ?
#
loop_
_entity_poly.entity_id
_entity_poly.type
_entity_poly.pdbx_seq_one_letter_code
_entity_poly.pdbx_strand_id
1 'polypeptide(L)'
;METKAKILLVHEKHERHEMEDKIIFRDECYAIQGAVFEVYREIGCGFLEAVYQECLEKELGLRGIPFISQQELKLYYKGEELRQFYKPDLICFDKIIVELKALRELTGEHRSQVLNYLKSTGMKVGLLANFGSYPKALCHQCRL
;
A
#
# COMPACT_ATOMS: atom_id res chain seq x y z
N MET A 1 13.75 14.66 -14.07
CA MET A 1 12.79 14.55 -12.95
C MET A 1 12.23 13.15 -12.94
N GLU A 2 12.62 12.40 -11.95
CA GLU A 2 12.11 11.06 -11.77
C GLU A 2 10.71 11.12 -11.18
N THR A 3 9.76 10.61 -11.91
CA THR A 3 8.42 10.34 -11.44
C THR A 3 8.41 9.03 -10.68
N LYS A 4 8.19 9.10 -9.42
CA LYS A 4 8.10 7.91 -8.58
C LYS A 4 6.66 7.69 -8.17
N ALA A 5 6.25 6.43 -8.11
CA ALA A 5 5.03 6.08 -7.41
C ALA A 5 5.11 6.64 -5.99
N LYS A 6 4.02 7.21 -5.52
CA LYS A 6 3.98 7.77 -4.18
C LYS A 6 3.57 6.69 -3.19
N ILE A 7 4.42 6.46 -2.21
CA ILE A 7 4.15 5.49 -1.15
C ILE A 7 4.00 6.23 0.16
N LEU A 8 2.92 5.95 0.85
CA LEU A 8 2.64 6.48 2.17
C LEU A 8 2.67 5.33 3.18
N LEU A 9 3.56 5.46 4.16
CA LEU A 9 3.59 4.56 5.30
C LEU A 9 2.48 4.95 6.29
N VAL A 10 1.65 3.99 6.64
CA VAL A 10 0.59 4.16 7.63
C VAL A 10 0.88 3.23 8.80
N HIS A 11 1.01 3.81 9.98
CA HIS A 11 1.16 3.03 11.20
C HIS A 11 0.31 3.61 12.31
N GLU A 12 -0.12 2.77 13.22
CA GLU A 12 -0.81 3.19 14.41
C GLU A 12 0.22 3.76 15.39
N LYS A 13 0.05 5.05 15.74
CA LYS A 13 0.88 5.65 16.80
C LYS A 13 0.37 5.18 18.15
N HIS A 14 1.15 4.35 18.82
CA HIS A 14 0.98 4.21 20.25
C HIS A 14 1.43 5.50 20.93
N GLU A 15 0.60 5.99 21.85
CA GLU A 15 0.86 7.21 22.59
C GLU A 15 2.24 7.20 23.24
N ARG A 16 2.97 8.26 22.91
CA ARG A 16 4.07 8.88 23.64
C ARG A 16 5.03 7.97 24.40
N HIS A 17 6.12 7.65 23.78
CA HIS A 17 7.43 7.82 24.39
C HIS A 17 8.38 8.32 23.32
N GLU A 18 9.01 9.45 23.60
CA GLU A 18 10.11 10.07 22.86
C GLU A 18 11.30 9.10 22.86
N MET A 19 11.30 8.16 21.94
CA MET A 19 12.51 7.43 21.56
C MET A 19 12.35 7.12 20.09
N GLU A 20 13.27 7.69 19.31
CA GLU A 20 13.56 7.43 17.90
C GLU A 20 12.46 6.67 17.16
N ASP A 21 11.79 7.35 16.25
CA ASP A 21 10.82 6.76 15.30
C ASP A 21 11.48 5.63 14.51
N LYS A 22 11.70 4.50 15.16
CA LYS A 22 12.06 3.28 14.46
C LYS A 22 10.83 2.86 13.68
N ILE A 23 10.91 3.02 12.36
CA ILE A 23 9.90 2.48 11.45
C ILE A 23 9.82 0.98 11.71
N ILE A 24 8.67 0.53 12.22
CA ILE A 24 8.41 -0.90 12.45
C ILE A 24 8.46 -1.61 11.09
N PHE A 25 9.15 -2.75 11.03
CA PHE A 25 9.32 -3.55 9.80
C PHE A 25 10.01 -2.77 8.67
N ARG A 26 11.01 -1.99 9.00
CA ARG A 26 11.71 -1.12 8.06
C ARG A 26 12.24 -1.87 6.83
N ASP A 27 12.91 -3.00 7.03
CA ASP A 27 13.53 -3.75 5.94
C ASP A 27 12.48 -4.35 5.00
N GLU A 28 11.41 -4.88 5.58
CA GLU A 28 10.28 -5.43 4.83
C GLU A 28 9.54 -4.34 4.05
N CYS A 29 9.29 -3.20 4.66
CA CYS A 29 8.67 -2.06 3.98
C CYS A 29 9.56 -1.56 2.83
N TYR A 30 10.87 -1.51 3.05
CA TYR A 30 11.81 -1.10 2.02
C TYR A 30 11.82 -2.07 0.83
N ALA A 31 11.77 -3.37 1.10
CA ALA A 31 11.68 -4.39 0.06
C ALA A 31 10.40 -4.25 -0.78
N ILE A 32 9.26 -4.02 -0.15
CA ILE A 32 7.99 -3.79 -0.83
C ILE A 32 8.05 -2.51 -1.67
N GLN A 33 8.60 -1.44 -1.14
CA GLN A 33 8.78 -0.18 -1.87
C GLN A 33 9.62 -0.37 -3.13
N GLY A 34 10.69 -1.15 -3.04
CA GLY A 34 11.52 -1.48 -4.20
C GLY A 34 10.73 -2.16 -5.30
N ALA A 35 9.85 -3.10 -4.94
CA ALA A 35 8.97 -3.77 -5.89
C ALA A 35 7.97 -2.80 -6.54
N VAL A 36 7.36 -1.92 -5.75
CA VAL A 36 6.44 -0.90 -6.25
C VAL A 36 7.12 0.04 -7.23
N PHE A 37 8.31 0.53 -6.90
CA PHE A 37 9.07 1.42 -7.78
C PHE A 37 9.48 0.73 -9.08
N GLU A 38 9.83 -0.55 -9.03
CA GLU A 38 10.16 -1.32 -10.23
C GLU A 38 8.96 -1.44 -11.17
N VAL A 39 7.78 -1.75 -10.63
CA VAL A 39 6.55 -1.80 -11.43
C VAL A 39 6.29 -0.44 -12.08
N TYR A 40 6.38 0.64 -11.32
CA TYR A 40 6.17 1.98 -11.86
C TYR A 40 7.20 2.35 -12.91
N ARG A 41 8.44 1.97 -12.72
CA ARG A 41 9.51 2.21 -13.69
C ARG A 41 9.26 1.49 -15.01
N GLU A 42 8.77 0.26 -14.95
CA GLU A 42 8.51 -0.57 -16.13
C GLU A 42 7.31 -0.10 -16.95
N ILE A 43 6.19 0.17 -16.30
CA ILE A 43 4.94 0.45 -17.02
C ILE A 43 4.43 1.88 -16.88
N GLY A 44 4.94 2.67 -15.95
CA GLY A 44 4.54 4.05 -15.74
C GLY A 44 3.12 4.21 -15.19
N CYS A 45 2.58 5.40 -15.37
CA CYS A 45 1.23 5.76 -14.94
C CYS A 45 0.19 5.55 -16.03
N GLY A 46 -1.09 5.59 -15.66
CA GLY A 46 -2.21 5.58 -16.62
C GLY A 46 -2.95 4.26 -16.74
N PHE A 47 -2.54 3.23 -16.03
CA PHE A 47 -3.25 1.95 -16.02
C PHE A 47 -4.29 1.89 -14.91
N LEU A 48 -5.22 0.95 -15.02
CA LEU A 48 -6.17 0.63 -13.96
C LEU A 48 -5.48 -0.05 -12.79
N GLU A 49 -6.05 0.06 -11.60
CA GLU A 49 -5.50 -0.56 -10.39
C GLU A 49 -5.23 -2.06 -10.55
N ALA A 50 -6.14 -2.78 -11.24
CA ALA A 50 -5.99 -4.21 -11.46
C ALA A 50 -4.71 -4.57 -12.23
N VAL A 51 -4.26 -3.73 -13.15
CA VAL A 51 -3.01 -3.93 -13.88
C VAL A 51 -1.82 -3.80 -12.94
N TYR A 52 -1.81 -2.78 -12.10
CA TYR A 52 -0.75 -2.60 -11.12
C TYR A 52 -0.72 -3.73 -10.10
N GLN A 53 -1.89 -4.21 -9.68
CA GLN A 53 -2.02 -5.37 -8.80
C GLN A 53 -1.31 -6.59 -9.38
N GLU A 54 -1.63 -6.95 -10.60
CA GLU A 54 -1.04 -8.10 -11.28
C GLU A 54 0.47 -7.95 -11.46
N CYS A 55 0.91 -6.78 -11.89
CA CYS A 55 2.34 -6.49 -12.05
C CYS A 55 3.09 -6.57 -10.73
N LEU A 56 2.52 -6.03 -9.66
CA LEU A 56 3.14 -6.08 -8.35
C LEU A 56 3.22 -7.51 -7.80
N GLU A 57 2.18 -8.31 -7.98
CA GLU A 57 2.21 -9.72 -7.60
C GLU A 57 3.35 -10.47 -8.29
N LYS A 58 3.53 -10.23 -9.58
CA LYS A 58 4.64 -10.80 -10.34
C LYS A 58 6.00 -10.35 -9.82
N GLU A 59 6.15 -9.06 -9.57
CA GLU A 59 7.42 -8.50 -9.08
C GLU A 59 7.77 -8.98 -7.68
N LEU A 60 6.78 -9.05 -6.79
CA LEU A 60 6.96 -9.61 -5.45
C LEU A 60 7.42 -11.06 -5.52
N GLY A 61 6.82 -11.87 -6.41
CA GLY A 61 7.23 -13.24 -6.65
C GLY A 61 8.66 -13.35 -7.15
N LEU A 62 9.07 -12.51 -8.11
CA LEU A 62 10.43 -12.46 -8.63
C LEU A 62 11.46 -12.11 -7.55
N ARG A 63 11.08 -11.29 -6.59
CA ARG A 63 11.94 -10.87 -5.47
C ARG A 63 11.89 -11.80 -4.27
N GLY A 64 11.09 -12.85 -4.31
CA GLY A 64 10.94 -13.77 -3.19
C GLY A 64 10.24 -13.16 -1.97
N ILE A 65 9.44 -12.11 -2.16
CA ILE A 65 8.70 -11.46 -1.10
C ILE A 65 7.37 -12.21 -0.89
N PRO A 66 7.13 -12.80 0.27
CA PRO A 66 5.89 -13.55 0.52
C PRO A 66 4.70 -12.61 0.62
N PHE A 67 3.62 -12.95 -0.09
CA PHE A 67 2.40 -12.16 -0.07
C PHE A 67 1.16 -13.04 -0.24
N ILE A 68 0.03 -12.52 0.19
CA ILE A 68 -1.29 -13.08 -0.06
C ILE A 68 -2.15 -11.97 -0.66
N SER A 69 -2.79 -12.27 -1.79
CA SER A 69 -3.68 -11.33 -2.47
C SER A 69 -5.12 -11.49 -2.00
N GLN A 70 -5.81 -10.37 -1.81
CA GLN A 70 -7.26 -10.33 -1.60
C GLN A 70 -7.76 -11.22 -0.45
N GLN A 71 -6.98 -11.38 0.60
CA GLN A 71 -7.39 -12.14 1.78
C GLN A 71 -8.45 -11.39 2.57
N GLU A 72 -9.53 -12.07 2.92
CA GLU A 72 -10.58 -11.50 3.76
C GLU A 72 -10.14 -11.47 5.22
N LEU A 73 -10.17 -10.28 5.82
CA LEU A 73 -9.92 -10.06 7.24
C LEU A 73 -11.24 -9.79 7.94
N LYS A 74 -11.51 -10.52 8.99
CA LYS A 74 -12.76 -10.39 9.78
C LYS A 74 -12.79 -9.08 10.55
N LEU A 75 -13.97 -8.49 10.63
CA LEU A 75 -14.23 -7.30 11.44
C LEU A 75 -15.18 -7.65 12.59
N TYR A 76 -15.01 -6.97 13.72
CA TYR A 76 -15.76 -7.24 14.93
C TYR A 76 -16.35 -5.95 15.49
N TYR A 77 -17.55 -6.06 16.03
CA TYR A 77 -18.19 -4.98 16.77
C TYR A 77 -18.66 -5.53 18.14
N LYS A 78 -18.14 -4.93 19.21
CA LYS A 78 -18.43 -5.37 20.60
C LYS A 78 -18.23 -6.89 20.79
N GLY A 79 -17.16 -7.43 20.21
CA GLY A 79 -16.81 -8.86 20.30
C GLY A 79 -17.59 -9.78 19.36
N GLU A 80 -18.55 -9.26 18.60
CA GLU A 80 -19.31 -10.04 17.61
C GLU A 80 -18.73 -9.89 16.22
N GLU A 81 -18.60 -10.98 15.49
CA GLU A 81 -18.16 -10.98 14.12
C GLU A 81 -19.20 -10.33 13.21
N LEU A 82 -18.76 -9.37 12.39
CA LEU A 82 -19.63 -8.72 11.42
C LEU A 82 -19.72 -9.56 10.14
N ARG A 83 -20.77 -9.35 9.36
CA ARG A 83 -20.87 -9.91 8.01
C ARG A 83 -19.93 -9.19 7.04
N GLN A 84 -19.64 -7.93 7.30
CA GLN A 84 -18.67 -7.14 6.55
C GLN A 84 -17.25 -7.57 6.90
N PHE A 85 -16.38 -7.58 5.93
CA PHE A 85 -14.98 -7.91 6.11
C PHE A 85 -14.12 -6.87 5.38
N TYR A 86 -12.85 -6.84 5.71
CA TYR A 86 -11.86 -6.06 4.99
C TYR A 86 -11.04 -6.96 4.09
N LYS A 87 -10.91 -6.57 2.83
CA LYS A 87 -10.10 -7.31 1.87
C LYS A 87 -9.03 -6.38 1.32
N PRO A 88 -7.84 -6.32 1.95
CA PRO A 88 -6.73 -5.55 1.42
C PRO A 88 -6.23 -6.12 0.10
N ASP A 89 -5.64 -5.28 -0.74
CA ASP A 89 -5.08 -5.73 -2.01
C ASP A 89 -4.01 -6.80 -1.80
N LEU A 90 -3.11 -6.57 -0.87
CA LEU A 90 -2.05 -7.50 -0.52
C LEU A 90 -1.77 -7.47 0.98
N ILE A 91 -1.34 -8.61 1.51
CA ILE A 91 -0.68 -8.70 2.80
C ILE A 91 0.70 -9.31 2.55
N CYS A 92 1.74 -8.56 2.83
CA CYS A 92 3.13 -8.98 2.64
C CYS A 92 3.76 -9.36 3.98
N PHE A 93 4.60 -10.40 3.97
CA PHE A 93 5.29 -10.90 5.15
C PHE A 93 4.34 -11.26 6.31
N ASP A 94 3.08 -11.59 6.01
CA ASP A 94 2.01 -11.89 6.99
C ASP A 94 1.68 -10.73 7.96
N LYS A 95 2.22 -9.54 7.76
CA LYS A 95 2.13 -8.46 8.75
C LYS A 95 2.00 -7.05 8.19
N ILE A 96 2.16 -6.86 6.88
CA ILE A 96 2.09 -5.53 6.25
C ILE A 96 0.96 -5.52 5.23
N ILE A 97 -0.04 -4.68 5.48
CA ILE A 97 -1.11 -4.42 4.53
C ILE A 97 -0.58 -3.52 3.42
N VAL A 98 -0.84 -3.87 2.17
CA VAL A 98 -0.51 -3.03 1.03
C VAL A 98 -1.80 -2.73 0.26
N GLU A 99 -2.12 -1.45 0.16
CA GLU A 99 -3.25 -0.94 -0.62
C GLU A 99 -2.74 -0.21 -1.85
N LEU A 100 -3.30 -0.52 -3.00
CA LEU A 100 -2.94 0.09 -4.27
C LEU A 100 -3.98 1.10 -4.71
N LYS A 101 -3.54 2.23 -5.21
CA LYS A 101 -4.39 3.24 -5.81
C LYS A 101 -3.79 3.70 -7.13
N ALA A 102 -4.65 4.15 -8.04
CA ALA A 102 -4.27 4.75 -9.31
C ALA A 102 -5.01 6.07 -9.47
N LEU A 103 -4.75 7.00 -8.55
CA LEU A 103 -5.41 8.29 -8.42
C LEU A 103 -4.43 9.43 -8.66
N ARG A 104 -4.93 10.55 -9.14
CA ARG A 104 -4.09 11.75 -9.31
C ARG A 104 -3.48 12.21 -7.99
N GLU A 105 -4.24 12.09 -6.91
CA GLU A 105 -3.81 12.54 -5.59
C GLU A 105 -4.44 11.67 -4.51
N LEU A 106 -3.63 11.31 -3.52
CA LEU A 106 -4.11 10.67 -2.31
C LEU A 106 -4.66 11.72 -1.37
N THR A 107 -5.83 11.44 -0.78
CA THR A 107 -6.46 12.30 0.21
C THR A 107 -6.26 11.75 1.62
N GLY A 108 -6.55 12.58 2.63
CA GLY A 108 -6.55 12.15 4.01
C GLY A 108 -7.53 11.01 4.30
N GLU A 109 -8.61 10.91 3.52
CA GLU A 109 -9.59 9.82 3.64
C GLU A 109 -8.98 8.45 3.33
N HIS A 110 -8.13 8.35 2.30
CA HIS A 110 -7.44 7.11 1.96
C HIS A 110 -6.54 6.63 3.10
N ARG A 111 -5.80 7.56 3.69
CA ARG A 111 -4.96 7.26 4.85
C ARG A 111 -5.77 6.85 6.07
N SER A 112 -6.84 7.58 6.36
CA SER A 112 -7.74 7.31 7.49
C SER A 112 -8.39 5.94 7.35
N GLN A 113 -8.77 5.55 6.14
CA GLN A 113 -9.36 4.25 5.86
C GLN A 113 -8.36 3.12 6.19
N VAL A 114 -7.13 3.22 5.73
CA VAL A 114 -6.10 2.22 6.04
C VAL A 114 -5.86 2.17 7.55
N LEU A 115 -5.74 3.32 8.20
CA LEU A 115 -5.53 3.40 9.64
C LEU A 115 -6.67 2.72 10.43
N ASN A 116 -7.93 2.94 10.01
CA ASN A 116 -9.08 2.31 10.64
C ASN A 116 -9.04 0.78 10.50
N TYR A 117 -8.65 0.28 9.34
CA TYR A 117 -8.51 -1.16 9.13
C TYR A 117 -7.34 -1.75 9.93
N LEU A 118 -6.23 -1.02 10.07
CA LEU A 118 -5.15 -1.45 10.96
C LEU A 118 -5.65 -1.62 12.39
N LYS A 119 -6.41 -0.65 12.90
CA LYS A 119 -7.00 -0.73 14.24
C LYS A 119 -7.97 -1.91 14.38
N SER A 120 -8.80 -2.13 13.36
CA SER A 120 -9.83 -3.17 13.41
C SER A 120 -9.27 -4.58 13.29
N THR A 121 -8.11 -4.75 12.64
CA THR A 121 -7.49 -6.05 12.40
C THR A 121 -6.37 -6.37 13.38
N GLY A 122 -5.90 -5.38 14.15
CA GLY A 122 -4.74 -5.51 15.00
C GLY A 122 -3.39 -5.48 14.26
N MET A 123 -3.39 -5.26 12.97
CA MET A 123 -2.17 -5.10 12.19
C MET A 123 -1.57 -3.71 12.42
N LYS A 124 -0.25 -3.62 12.41
CA LYS A 124 0.47 -2.42 12.87
C LYS A 124 0.89 -1.49 11.75
N VAL A 125 1.12 -2.02 10.56
CA VAL A 125 1.71 -1.27 9.44
C VAL A 125 0.93 -1.52 8.16
N GLY A 126 0.68 -0.44 7.44
CA GLY A 126 0.14 -0.46 6.09
C GLY A 126 0.96 0.43 5.16
N LEU A 127 1.05 0.05 3.92
CA LEU A 127 1.60 0.85 2.84
C LEU A 127 0.48 1.19 1.86
N LEU A 128 0.36 2.45 1.56
CA LEU A 128 -0.57 2.97 0.56
C LEU A 128 0.26 3.40 -0.65
N ALA A 129 0.21 2.62 -1.72
CA ALA A 129 0.97 2.86 -2.94
C ALA A 129 0.08 3.45 -4.02
N ASN A 130 0.40 4.64 -4.48
CA ASN A 130 -0.35 5.32 -5.52
C ASN A 130 0.47 5.40 -6.82
N PHE A 131 0.02 4.70 -7.84
CA PHE A 131 0.62 4.69 -9.17
C PHE A 131 0.07 5.79 -10.09
N GLY A 132 -0.94 6.53 -9.64
CA GLY A 132 -1.61 7.55 -10.43
C GLY A 132 -1.02 8.96 -10.29
N SER A 133 0.09 9.12 -9.58
CA SER A 133 0.75 10.42 -9.42
C SER A 133 1.45 10.84 -10.71
N TYR A 134 0.88 11.80 -11.38
CA TYR A 134 1.49 12.40 -12.57
C TYR A 134 2.22 13.68 -12.18
N PRO A 135 3.52 13.83 -12.40
CA PRO A 135 4.08 15.17 -12.45
C PRO A 135 3.56 15.85 -13.70
N LYS A 136 3.40 17.16 -13.61
CA LYS A 136 2.90 18.00 -14.72
C LYS A 136 3.64 17.73 -16.05
N ALA A 137 4.92 17.39 -16.00
CA ALA A 137 5.73 17.10 -17.19
C ALA A 137 5.32 15.82 -17.93
N LEU A 138 4.80 14.80 -17.22
CA LEU A 138 4.36 13.54 -17.84
C LEU A 138 2.99 13.63 -18.49
N CYS A 139 2.13 14.54 -18.04
CA CYS A 139 0.86 14.78 -18.71
C CYS A 139 1.03 15.21 -20.17
N HIS A 140 2.15 15.84 -20.52
CA HIS A 140 2.45 16.18 -21.89
C HIS A 140 3.00 15.02 -22.72
N GLN A 141 3.72 14.11 -22.09
CA GLN A 141 4.26 12.93 -22.77
C GLN A 141 3.20 11.85 -23.00
N CYS A 142 2.21 11.75 -22.12
CA CYS A 142 1.10 10.82 -22.30
C CYS A 142 0.13 11.24 -23.42
N ARG A 143 0.30 12.41 -24.01
CA ARG A 143 -0.50 12.89 -25.16
C ARG A 143 0.11 12.54 -26.50
N LEU A 144 1.23 11.92 -26.48
CA LEU A 144 1.89 11.40 -27.67
C LEU A 144 1.49 9.95 -27.92
#